data_0f7575733cf95656b7760c6e4ad64104
#
_entry.id   0f7575733cf95656b7760c6e4ad64104
#
_cell.length_a   1.000
_cell.length_b   1.000
_cell.length_c   1.000
_cell.angle_alpha   90.00
_cell.angle_beta   90.00
_cell.angle_gamma   90.00
#
_symmetry.space_group_name_H-M   'P 1'
#
loop_
_entity.id
_entity.type
_entity.pdbx_description
1 polymer ?
#
loop_
_entity_poly.entity_id
_entity_poly.type
_entity_poly.pdbx_seq_one_letter_code
_entity_poly.pdbx_strand_id
1 'polypeptide(L)'
;LHYGLSVAAQKLHEPDEALVEARLAMTAGKSAILVRNLTRTEYDAARTAADKRKAVEDARSAVDRFPLSTMIAENYVDLLYSQNEHQKLINFLRSNTAISQESSNYHALLARSYEKLGKKSLQYLHTGEMYALYGSTEAAVYQMTLGQKAADGDFYTMSQIDARLRELREQLLIEKERAK
;
A
#
# COMPACT_ATOMS: atom_id res chain seq x y z
N LEU A 1 -9.35 -12.92 24.50
CA LEU A 1 -8.77 -12.06 25.53
C LEU A 1 -7.42 -11.50 25.07
N HIS A 2 -6.36 -12.30 24.90
CA HIS A 2 -4.99 -11.86 24.60
C HIS A 2 -4.86 -11.02 23.33
N TYR A 3 -5.59 -11.33 22.25
CA TYR A 3 -5.64 -10.48 21.06
C TYR A 3 -6.09 -9.05 21.39
N GLY A 4 -7.15 -8.90 22.19
CA GLY A 4 -7.65 -7.58 22.59
C GLY A 4 -6.65 -6.82 23.46
N LEU A 5 -5.96 -7.51 24.37
CA LEU A 5 -4.90 -6.92 25.21
C LEU A 5 -3.71 -6.48 24.36
N SER A 6 -3.27 -7.29 23.40
CA SER A 6 -2.21 -6.92 22.46
C SER A 6 -2.55 -5.66 21.67
N VAL A 7 -3.79 -5.55 21.16
CA VAL A 7 -4.23 -4.35 20.42
C VAL A 7 -4.33 -3.13 21.33
N ALA A 8 -4.73 -3.30 22.60
CA ALA A 8 -4.76 -2.22 23.59
C ALA A 8 -3.35 -1.70 23.89
N ALA A 9 -2.40 -2.61 24.15
CA ALA A 9 -1.00 -2.27 24.41
C ALA A 9 -0.34 -1.55 23.21
N GLN A 10 -0.66 -1.97 21.96
CA GLN A 10 -0.21 -1.23 20.76
C GLN A 10 -0.69 0.22 20.75
N LYS A 11 -1.97 0.46 21.11
CA LYS A 11 -2.54 1.82 21.18
C LYS A 11 -1.93 2.66 22.30
N LEU A 12 -1.47 2.04 23.37
CA LEU A 12 -0.78 2.68 24.48
C LEU A 12 0.73 2.88 24.22
N HIS A 13 1.21 2.44 23.06
CA HIS A 13 2.64 2.46 22.69
C HIS A 13 3.52 1.64 23.62
N GLU A 14 3.03 0.48 24.06
CA GLU A 14 3.71 -0.51 24.90
C GLU A 14 4.08 -1.75 24.07
N PRO A 15 5.13 -1.66 23.21
CA PRO A 15 5.38 -2.70 22.20
C PRO A 15 5.81 -4.04 22.79
N ASP A 16 6.54 -4.04 23.91
CA ASP A 16 6.98 -5.28 24.56
C ASP A 16 5.79 -6.04 25.15
N GLU A 17 4.85 -5.35 25.80
CA GLU A 17 3.61 -5.96 26.32
C GLU A 17 2.70 -6.43 25.20
N ALA A 18 2.56 -5.60 24.16
CA ALA A 18 1.80 -5.97 22.95
C ALA A 18 2.32 -7.27 22.35
N LEU A 19 3.65 -7.46 22.30
CA LEU A 19 4.28 -8.66 21.74
C LEU A 19 4.04 -9.89 22.63
N VAL A 20 4.12 -9.76 23.95
CA VAL A 20 3.82 -10.87 24.90
C VAL A 20 2.38 -11.35 24.68
N GLU A 21 1.44 -10.43 24.66
CA GLU A 21 0.03 -10.72 24.48
C GLU A 21 -0.29 -11.27 23.07
N ALA A 22 0.39 -10.80 22.02
CA ALA A 22 0.26 -11.35 20.68
C ALA A 22 0.72 -12.82 20.61
N ARG A 23 1.83 -13.16 21.27
CA ARG A 23 2.33 -14.55 21.36
C ARG A 23 1.37 -15.45 22.12
N LEU A 24 0.81 -14.97 23.22
CA LEU A 24 -0.21 -15.71 23.98
C LEU A 24 -1.47 -15.93 23.13
N ALA A 25 -1.91 -14.95 22.36
CA ALA A 25 -3.04 -15.10 21.46
C ALA A 25 -2.83 -16.23 20.42
N MET A 26 -1.59 -16.43 19.94
CA MET A 26 -1.28 -17.51 18.99
C MET A 26 -1.43 -18.93 19.57
N THR A 27 -1.50 -19.09 20.89
CA THR A 27 -1.80 -20.41 21.51
C THR A 27 -3.23 -20.85 21.26
N ALA A 28 -4.15 -19.91 21.01
CA ALA A 28 -5.56 -20.19 20.73
C ALA A 28 -5.83 -20.57 19.26
N GLY A 29 -4.85 -20.37 18.37
CA GLY A 29 -4.96 -20.70 16.95
C GLY A 29 -4.06 -19.88 16.06
N LYS A 30 -4.09 -20.16 14.76
CA LYS A 30 -3.23 -19.51 13.73
C LYS A 30 -4.09 -18.87 12.63
N SER A 31 -5.12 -18.11 13.01
CA SER A 31 -5.94 -17.35 12.05
C SER A 31 -5.17 -16.16 11.46
N ALA A 32 -5.59 -15.69 10.29
CA ALA A 32 -4.95 -14.56 9.60
C ALA A 32 -4.83 -13.31 10.50
N ILE A 33 -5.86 -13.01 11.30
CA ILE A 33 -5.86 -11.84 12.19
C ILE A 33 -4.81 -11.96 13.31
N LEU A 34 -4.64 -13.14 13.88
CA LEU A 34 -3.64 -13.38 14.92
C LEU A 34 -2.22 -13.33 14.36
N VAL A 35 -2.02 -13.93 13.18
CA VAL A 35 -0.72 -13.91 12.50
C VAL A 35 -0.35 -12.49 12.09
N ARG A 36 -1.28 -11.73 11.52
CA ARG A 36 -1.07 -10.29 11.20
C ARG A 36 -0.69 -9.50 12.45
N ASN A 37 -1.43 -9.70 13.55
CA ASN A 37 -1.14 -9.01 14.81
C ASN A 37 0.25 -9.34 15.35
N LEU A 38 0.63 -10.63 15.32
CA LEU A 38 1.95 -11.06 15.78
C LEU A 38 3.07 -10.42 14.95
N THR A 39 3.03 -10.54 13.63
CA THR A 39 4.09 -10.00 12.77
C THR A 39 4.21 -8.48 12.86
N ARG A 40 3.10 -7.77 13.09
CA ARG A 40 3.10 -6.32 13.35
C ARG A 40 3.76 -5.99 14.68
N THR A 41 3.36 -6.67 15.77
CA THR A 41 3.95 -6.43 17.10
C THR A 41 5.43 -6.83 17.17
N GLU A 42 5.85 -7.89 16.47
CA GLU A 42 7.27 -8.25 16.35
C GLU A 42 8.08 -7.14 15.70
N TYR A 43 7.54 -6.50 14.66
CA TYR A 43 8.18 -5.36 14.02
C TYR A 43 8.24 -4.14 14.92
N ASP A 44 7.14 -3.81 15.61
CA ASP A 44 7.04 -2.63 16.47
C ASP A 44 7.91 -2.77 17.74
N ALA A 45 8.07 -3.98 18.29
CA ALA A 45 8.93 -4.29 19.42
C ALA A 45 10.40 -4.52 19.04
N ALA A 46 10.72 -4.61 17.76
CA ALA A 46 12.08 -4.91 17.30
C ALA A 46 13.06 -3.78 17.63
N ARG A 47 14.14 -4.12 18.30
CA ARG A 47 15.18 -3.18 18.75
C ARG A 47 16.37 -3.08 17.81
N THR A 48 16.56 -4.08 16.95
CA THR A 48 17.65 -4.11 15.97
C THR A 48 17.14 -4.16 14.55
N ALA A 49 17.99 -3.75 13.60
CA ALA A 49 17.68 -3.88 12.18
C ALA A 49 17.51 -5.36 11.75
N ALA A 50 18.19 -6.29 12.44
CA ALA A 50 18.05 -7.72 12.19
C ALA A 50 16.66 -8.22 12.60
N ASP A 51 16.17 -7.82 13.79
CA ASP A 51 14.85 -8.19 14.29
C ASP A 51 13.75 -7.61 13.36
N LYS A 52 13.89 -6.37 12.91
CA LYS A 52 12.96 -5.77 11.94
C LYS A 52 12.92 -6.54 10.62
N ARG A 53 14.08 -6.90 10.07
CA ARG A 53 14.11 -7.73 8.85
C ARG A 53 13.43 -9.08 9.06
N LYS A 54 13.68 -9.73 10.21
CA LYS A 54 13.02 -10.99 10.55
C LYS A 54 11.50 -10.85 10.60
N ALA A 55 10.97 -9.82 11.26
CA ALA A 55 9.53 -9.56 11.30
C ALA A 55 8.93 -9.34 9.89
N VAL A 56 9.66 -8.69 8.98
CA VAL A 56 9.25 -8.55 7.57
C VAL A 56 9.24 -9.89 6.85
N GLU A 57 10.23 -10.77 7.08
CA GLU A 57 10.28 -12.12 6.52
C GLU A 57 9.13 -13.00 7.04
N ASP A 58 8.82 -12.88 8.34
CA ASP A 58 7.67 -13.59 8.95
C ASP A 58 6.34 -13.09 8.36
N ALA A 59 6.21 -11.78 8.12
CA ALA A 59 5.05 -11.22 7.42
C ALA A 59 4.97 -11.69 5.95
N ARG A 60 6.09 -11.84 5.26
CA ARG A 60 6.13 -12.43 3.91
C ARG A 60 5.66 -13.88 3.93
N SER A 61 6.14 -14.67 4.89
CA SER A 61 5.71 -16.06 5.07
C SER A 61 4.21 -16.16 5.40
N ALA A 62 3.66 -15.16 6.11
CA ALA A 62 2.23 -15.08 6.35
C ALA A 62 1.43 -14.87 5.05
N VAL A 63 1.92 -14.08 4.09
CA VAL A 63 1.28 -13.94 2.76
C VAL A 63 1.20 -15.30 2.05
N ASP A 64 2.26 -16.10 2.10
CA ASP A 64 2.26 -17.43 1.46
C ASP A 64 1.26 -18.40 2.10
N ARG A 65 1.01 -18.25 3.41
CA ARG A 65 0.02 -19.04 4.16
C ARG A 65 -1.42 -18.56 3.97
N PHE A 66 -1.63 -17.29 3.72
CA PHE A 66 -2.93 -16.66 3.53
C PHE A 66 -2.99 -15.82 2.26
N PRO A 67 -2.82 -16.44 1.08
CA PRO A 67 -2.58 -15.72 -0.17
C PRO A 67 -3.74 -14.81 -0.63
N LEU A 68 -4.96 -15.06 -0.15
CA LEU A 68 -6.14 -14.25 -0.48
C LEU A 68 -6.52 -13.25 0.62
N SER A 69 -5.71 -13.13 1.67
CA SER A 69 -6.01 -12.22 2.78
C SER A 69 -5.46 -10.83 2.50
N THR A 70 -6.35 -9.89 2.15
CA THR A 70 -6.00 -8.47 1.98
C THR A 70 -5.30 -7.90 3.20
N MET A 71 -5.80 -8.21 4.40
CA MET A 71 -5.23 -7.75 5.68
C MET A 71 -3.77 -8.21 5.89
N ILE A 72 -3.44 -9.43 5.49
CA ILE A 72 -2.06 -9.96 5.57
C ILE A 72 -1.18 -9.28 4.51
N ALA A 73 -1.68 -9.14 3.29
CA ALA A 73 -0.96 -8.48 2.21
C ALA A 73 -0.67 -7.00 2.53
N GLU A 74 -1.66 -6.28 3.04
CA GLU A 74 -1.51 -4.88 3.49
C GLU A 74 -0.50 -4.74 4.63
N ASN A 75 -0.53 -5.63 5.62
CA ASN A 75 0.47 -5.61 6.69
C ASN A 75 1.90 -5.77 6.15
N TYR A 76 2.11 -6.70 5.22
CA TYR A 76 3.42 -6.88 4.59
C TYR A 76 3.85 -5.63 3.80
N VAL A 77 2.94 -5.01 3.06
CA VAL A 77 3.18 -3.75 2.34
C VAL A 77 3.58 -2.62 3.29
N ASP A 78 2.87 -2.45 4.41
CA ASP A 78 3.18 -1.44 5.43
C ASP A 78 4.58 -1.64 6.02
N LEU A 79 4.96 -2.89 6.29
CA LEU A 79 6.29 -3.21 6.82
C LEU A 79 7.40 -2.95 5.79
N LEU A 80 7.18 -3.29 4.53
CA LEU A 80 8.11 -2.93 3.44
C LEU A 80 8.27 -1.42 3.31
N TYR A 81 7.17 -0.67 3.39
CA TYR A 81 7.20 0.79 3.35
C TYR A 81 8.02 1.36 4.52
N SER A 82 7.78 0.85 5.72
CA SER A 82 8.50 1.27 6.94
C SER A 82 10.00 0.95 6.89
N GLN A 83 10.42 -0.05 6.09
CA GLN A 83 11.82 -0.40 5.85
C GLN A 83 12.44 0.34 4.65
N ASN A 84 11.70 1.27 4.01
CA ASN A 84 12.10 1.93 2.76
C ASN A 84 12.37 0.96 1.58
N GLU A 85 11.80 -0.25 1.63
CA GLU A 85 11.94 -1.29 0.60
C GLU A 85 10.93 -1.07 -0.56
N HIS A 86 10.89 0.17 -1.08
CA HIS A 86 9.86 0.63 -2.02
C HIS A 86 9.85 -0.18 -3.32
N GLN A 87 11.00 -0.64 -3.83
CA GLN A 87 11.02 -1.46 -5.04
C GLN A 87 10.41 -2.85 -4.81
N LYS A 88 10.67 -3.46 -3.65
CA LYS A 88 10.04 -4.76 -3.28
C LYS A 88 8.54 -4.60 -3.10
N LEU A 89 8.11 -3.49 -2.48
CA LEU A 89 6.70 -3.14 -2.32
C LEU A 89 5.99 -3.04 -3.67
N ILE A 90 6.54 -2.30 -4.62
CA ILE A 90 5.98 -2.16 -5.97
C ILE A 90 5.88 -3.51 -6.68
N ASN A 91 6.95 -4.31 -6.64
CA ASN A 91 6.96 -5.64 -7.24
C ASN A 91 5.90 -6.56 -6.61
N PHE A 92 5.76 -6.50 -5.29
CA PHE A 92 4.74 -7.26 -4.57
C PHE A 92 3.33 -6.84 -4.96
N LEU A 93 3.01 -5.55 -4.96
CA LEU A 93 1.69 -5.04 -5.36
C LEU A 93 1.30 -5.46 -6.77
N ARG A 94 2.25 -5.45 -7.72
CA ARG A 94 2.00 -5.84 -9.12
C ARG A 94 1.75 -7.33 -9.31
N SER A 95 2.27 -8.18 -8.44
CA SER A 95 2.15 -9.63 -8.53
C SER A 95 1.10 -10.23 -7.60
N ASN A 96 0.67 -9.51 -6.58
CA ASN A 96 -0.27 -10.00 -5.58
C ASN A 96 -1.72 -9.70 -5.97
N THR A 97 -2.60 -10.69 -5.80
CA THR A 97 -4.02 -10.59 -6.17
C THR A 97 -4.94 -10.31 -4.98
N ALA A 98 -4.44 -10.34 -3.75
CA ALA A 98 -5.24 -10.05 -2.56
C ALA A 98 -5.56 -8.55 -2.42
N ILE A 99 -4.72 -7.67 -2.99
CA ILE A 99 -4.97 -6.22 -3.08
C ILE A 99 -5.42 -5.92 -4.51
N SER A 100 -6.67 -5.50 -4.68
CA SER A 100 -7.21 -5.19 -5.99
C SER A 100 -6.45 -4.05 -6.66
N GLN A 101 -5.97 -4.29 -7.89
CA GLN A 101 -5.30 -3.29 -8.72
C GLN A 101 -6.24 -2.17 -9.19
N GLU A 102 -7.55 -2.38 -9.09
CA GLU A 102 -8.58 -1.38 -9.40
C GLU A 102 -8.97 -0.53 -8.19
N SER A 103 -8.30 -0.72 -7.05
CA SER A 103 -8.61 0.04 -5.83
C SER A 103 -7.80 1.33 -5.76
N SER A 104 -8.42 2.37 -5.20
CA SER A 104 -7.74 3.64 -4.92
C SER A 104 -6.55 3.45 -3.96
N ASN A 105 -6.64 2.49 -3.03
CA ASN A 105 -5.56 2.15 -2.10
C ASN A 105 -4.33 1.59 -2.82
N TYR A 106 -4.52 0.71 -3.82
CA TYR A 106 -3.43 0.20 -4.66
C TYR A 106 -2.66 1.35 -5.33
N HIS A 107 -3.39 2.27 -5.95
CA HIS A 107 -2.76 3.43 -6.61
C HIS A 107 -2.10 4.38 -5.62
N ALA A 108 -2.69 4.62 -4.44
CA ALA A 108 -2.09 5.42 -3.39
C ALA A 108 -0.74 4.84 -2.91
N LEU A 109 -0.67 3.52 -2.70
CA LEU A 109 0.55 2.84 -2.28
C LEU A 109 1.66 2.92 -3.34
N LEU A 110 1.30 2.73 -4.61
CA LEU A 110 2.24 2.89 -5.73
C LEU A 110 2.74 4.32 -5.85
N ALA A 111 1.84 5.32 -5.80
CA ALA A 111 2.19 6.73 -5.89
C ALA A 111 3.21 7.13 -4.81
N ARG A 112 2.94 6.78 -3.55
CA ARG A 112 3.84 7.05 -2.41
C ARG A 112 5.20 6.35 -2.56
N SER A 113 5.21 5.13 -3.10
CA SER A 113 6.45 4.39 -3.29
C SER A 113 7.28 4.97 -4.44
N TYR A 114 6.64 5.37 -5.55
CA TYR A 114 7.33 6.05 -6.64
C TYR A 114 7.84 7.44 -6.26
N GLU A 115 7.10 8.17 -5.40
CA GLU A 115 7.57 9.43 -4.81
C GLU A 115 8.90 9.22 -4.08
N LYS A 116 8.99 8.21 -3.20
CA LYS A 116 10.22 7.88 -2.46
C LYS A 116 11.37 7.45 -3.36
N LEU A 117 11.08 6.88 -4.52
CA LEU A 117 12.08 6.51 -5.53
C LEU A 117 12.41 7.65 -6.50
N GLY A 118 11.79 8.83 -6.36
CA GLY A 118 12.00 9.99 -7.23
C GLY A 118 11.44 9.84 -8.65
N LYS A 119 10.55 8.85 -8.89
CA LYS A 119 9.95 8.56 -10.20
C LYS A 119 8.65 9.36 -10.38
N LYS A 120 8.80 10.63 -10.74
CA LYS A 120 7.69 11.60 -10.76
C LYS A 120 6.57 11.25 -11.74
N SER A 121 6.87 10.85 -12.97
CA SER A 121 5.85 10.48 -13.95
C SER A 121 4.97 9.35 -13.44
N LEU A 122 5.56 8.30 -12.85
CA LEU A 122 4.83 7.17 -12.26
C LEU A 122 4.08 7.57 -10.99
N GLN A 123 4.65 8.43 -10.15
CA GLN A 123 3.96 8.99 -8.98
C GLN A 123 2.68 9.71 -9.40
N TYR A 124 2.77 10.63 -10.36
CA TYR A 124 1.63 11.40 -10.83
C TYR A 124 0.61 10.56 -11.60
N LEU A 125 1.05 9.56 -12.37
CA LEU A 125 0.17 8.59 -13.02
C LEU A 125 -0.74 7.92 -11.98
N HIS A 126 -0.13 7.32 -10.96
CA HIS A 126 -0.90 6.60 -9.93
C HIS A 126 -1.71 7.54 -9.02
N THR A 127 -1.22 8.75 -8.75
CA THR A 127 -2.03 9.77 -8.04
C THR A 127 -3.25 10.17 -8.87
N GLY A 128 -3.10 10.33 -10.18
CA GLY A 128 -4.20 10.63 -11.09
C GLY A 128 -5.24 9.51 -11.14
N GLU A 129 -4.82 8.24 -11.24
CA GLU A 129 -5.75 7.10 -11.18
C GLU A 129 -6.50 7.02 -9.84
N MET A 130 -5.82 7.28 -8.73
CA MET A 130 -6.47 7.36 -7.41
C MET A 130 -7.58 8.41 -7.40
N TYR A 131 -7.34 9.61 -7.91
CA TYR A 131 -8.36 10.66 -7.99
C TYR A 131 -9.49 10.31 -8.95
N ALA A 132 -9.19 9.67 -10.08
CA ALA A 132 -10.22 9.19 -11.02
C ALA A 132 -11.16 8.19 -10.34
N LEU A 133 -10.62 7.25 -9.56
CA LEU A 133 -11.41 6.28 -8.79
C LEU A 133 -12.25 6.92 -7.68
N TYR A 134 -11.85 8.07 -7.16
CA TYR A 134 -12.67 8.88 -6.24
C TYR A 134 -13.72 9.75 -6.96
N GLY A 135 -13.81 9.70 -8.28
CA GLY A 135 -14.70 10.56 -9.06
C GLY A 135 -14.26 12.01 -9.16
N SER A 136 -13.01 12.31 -8.79
CA SER A 136 -12.43 13.65 -8.86
C SER A 136 -11.70 13.86 -10.19
N THR A 137 -12.46 13.88 -11.29
CA THR A 137 -11.93 13.89 -12.67
C THR A 137 -11.02 15.09 -12.93
N GLU A 138 -11.36 16.28 -12.42
CA GLU A 138 -10.52 17.48 -12.58
C GLU A 138 -9.16 17.35 -11.89
N ALA A 139 -9.13 16.79 -10.66
CA ALA A 139 -7.89 16.51 -9.95
C ALA A 139 -7.06 15.43 -10.66
N ALA A 140 -7.71 14.40 -11.22
CA ALA A 140 -7.05 13.37 -12.01
C ALA A 140 -6.36 13.95 -13.25
N VAL A 141 -7.06 14.81 -14.02
CA VAL A 141 -6.50 15.52 -15.18
C VAL A 141 -5.29 16.37 -14.78
N TYR A 142 -5.37 17.07 -13.66
CA TYR A 142 -4.27 17.88 -13.15
C TYR A 142 -3.03 17.01 -12.85
N GLN A 143 -3.19 15.92 -12.12
CA GLN A 143 -2.08 15.02 -11.78
C GLN A 143 -1.47 14.37 -13.03
N MET A 144 -2.28 13.88 -13.96
CA MET A 144 -1.79 13.34 -15.23
C MET A 144 -1.00 14.36 -16.04
N THR A 145 -1.43 15.63 -16.02
CA THR A 145 -0.69 16.73 -16.69
C THR A 145 0.68 16.98 -16.03
N LEU A 146 0.76 16.87 -14.70
CA LEU A 146 2.06 16.95 -14.00
C LEU A 146 2.96 15.76 -14.37
N GLY A 147 2.40 14.56 -14.47
CA GLY A 147 3.12 13.36 -14.91
C GLY A 147 3.69 13.50 -16.32
N GLN A 148 2.90 14.04 -17.25
CA GLN A 148 3.34 14.34 -18.61
C GLN A 148 4.52 15.34 -18.64
N LYS A 149 4.44 16.41 -17.83
CA LYS A 149 5.47 17.44 -17.73
C LYS A 149 6.75 16.97 -17.03
N ALA A 150 6.67 16.01 -16.12
CA ALA A 150 7.82 15.48 -15.41
C ALA A 150 8.80 14.79 -16.36
N ALA A 151 8.30 14.11 -17.39
CA ALA A 151 9.04 13.53 -18.52
C ALA A 151 10.23 12.63 -18.12
N ASP A 152 10.15 12.02 -16.91
CA ASP A 152 11.15 11.08 -16.40
C ASP A 152 10.74 9.60 -16.57
N GLY A 153 9.57 9.37 -17.19
CA GLY A 153 9.06 8.05 -17.54
C GLY A 153 9.69 7.52 -18.85
N ASP A 154 9.70 6.20 -18.96
CA ASP A 154 10.01 5.55 -20.24
C ASP A 154 8.87 5.77 -21.26
N PHE A 155 9.12 5.35 -22.51
CA PHE A 155 8.15 5.49 -23.60
C PHE A 155 6.78 4.89 -23.26
N TYR A 156 6.77 3.73 -22.59
CA TYR A 156 5.52 3.05 -22.21
C TYR A 156 4.75 3.87 -21.17
N THR A 157 5.42 4.32 -20.12
CA THR A 157 4.82 5.17 -19.07
C THR A 157 4.27 6.47 -19.64
N MET A 158 5.03 7.15 -20.52
CA MET A 158 4.58 8.39 -21.11
C MET A 158 3.38 8.18 -22.05
N SER A 159 3.38 7.11 -22.84
CA SER A 159 2.24 6.74 -23.69
C SER A 159 0.98 6.41 -22.89
N GLN A 160 1.14 5.75 -21.75
CA GLN A 160 0.03 5.45 -20.84
C GLN A 160 -0.57 6.73 -20.25
N ILE A 161 0.27 7.67 -19.80
CA ILE A 161 -0.17 8.97 -19.28
C ILE A 161 -0.92 9.75 -20.36
N ASP A 162 -0.41 9.80 -21.60
CA ASP A 162 -1.02 10.53 -22.71
C ASP A 162 -2.39 9.95 -23.11
N ALA A 163 -2.50 8.63 -23.15
CA ALA A 163 -3.77 7.96 -23.43
C ALA A 163 -4.79 8.25 -22.34
N ARG A 164 -4.40 8.07 -21.09
CA ARG A 164 -5.30 8.27 -19.95
C ARG A 164 -5.73 9.72 -19.78
N LEU A 165 -4.83 10.67 -20.02
CA LEU A 165 -5.12 12.10 -19.98
C LEU A 165 -6.18 12.50 -21.01
N ARG A 166 -6.15 11.91 -22.21
CA ARG A 166 -7.21 12.16 -23.24
C ARG A 166 -8.56 11.67 -22.76
N GLU A 167 -8.65 10.44 -22.25
CA GLU A 167 -9.90 9.88 -21.72
C GLU A 167 -10.48 10.73 -20.57
N LEU A 168 -9.64 11.13 -19.61
CA LEU A 168 -10.08 11.94 -18.48
C LEU A 168 -10.53 13.35 -18.90
N ARG A 169 -9.91 13.94 -19.92
CA ARG A 169 -10.35 15.24 -20.47
C ARG A 169 -11.72 15.13 -21.14
N GLU A 170 -11.97 14.07 -21.91
CA GLU A 170 -13.28 13.81 -22.51
C GLU A 170 -14.36 13.61 -21.43
N GLN A 171 -14.05 12.82 -20.42
CA GLN A 171 -14.93 12.62 -19.26
C GLN A 171 -15.26 13.94 -18.57
N LEU A 172 -14.26 14.77 -18.30
CA LEU A 172 -14.42 16.08 -17.66
C LEU A 172 -15.31 17.03 -18.47
N LEU A 173 -15.21 17.00 -19.80
CA LEU A 173 -16.08 17.79 -20.67
C LEU A 173 -17.55 17.34 -20.54
N ILE A 174 -17.81 16.04 -20.56
CA ILE A 174 -19.15 15.48 -20.40
C ILE A 174 -19.73 15.84 -19.02
N GLU A 175 -18.93 15.74 -17.95
CA GLU A 175 -19.36 16.11 -16.61
C GLU A 175 -19.74 17.60 -16.51
N LYS A 176 -18.96 18.49 -17.13
CA LYS A 176 -19.23 19.93 -17.17
C LYS A 176 -20.48 20.29 -17.99
N GLU A 177 -20.76 19.55 -19.03
CA GLU A 177 -22.00 19.74 -19.84
C GLU A 177 -23.25 19.32 -19.06
N ARG A 178 -23.16 18.22 -18.29
CA ARG A 178 -24.26 17.72 -17.46
C ARG A 178 -24.58 18.59 -16.24
N ALA A 179 -23.61 19.39 -15.80
CA ALA A 179 -23.75 20.29 -14.64
C ALA A 179 -24.35 21.67 -15.01
N LYS A 180 -24.56 21.96 -16.29
CA LYS A 180 -25.21 23.18 -16.82
C LYS A 180 -26.72 22.99 -16.92
#